data_8c9a23507d63ef5eceda89ec60e21b63
#
_entry.id   8c9a23507d63ef5eceda89ec60e21b63
#
_cell.length_a   1.000
_cell.length_b   1.000
_cell.length_c   1.000
_cell.angle_alpha   90.00
_cell.angle_beta   90.00
_cell.angle_gamma   90.00
#
_symmetry.space_group_name_H-M   'P 1'
#
loop_
_entity.id
_entity.type
_entity.pdbx_description
1 polymer ?
#
loop_
_entity_poly.entity_id
_entity_poly.type
_entity_poly.pdbx_seq_one_letter_code
_entity_poly.pdbx_strand_id
1 'polypeptide(L)'
;MKQTQICPQEAAQESPASASRRNFLRGLPVITVGAVGAPLPALAGQSGARWGMLVDVRKCIGCQACTIACINENEVPEGSFRTIVSTYSVKQPAAAGQPAGTYVLPRLCNHCDNPPCIPVCPVGATFKREDGLVLVDGDRCVGCAYCVQACPYDARYINHQTGKADKCTFCGHRLEAGLLPACVETCVGGARIFGDLNDPKSELSRRIGAAGDSLKVLKPEQGTKPRVFYIGLDQRFQGKVEGQGALWKPELHGGKS
;
A
#
# COMPACT_ATOMS: atom_id res chain seq x y z
N MET A 1 -0.94 58.83 -28.22
CA MET A 1 -1.39 59.20 -26.89
C MET A 1 -2.84 58.72 -26.74
N LYS A 2 -3.03 57.58 -26.06
CA LYS A 2 -4.37 57.08 -25.68
C LYS A 2 -4.37 56.97 -24.16
N GLN A 3 -5.25 57.74 -23.55
CA GLN A 3 -5.47 57.81 -22.12
C GLN A 3 -6.21 56.55 -21.67
N THR A 4 -5.69 55.86 -20.65
CA THR A 4 -6.32 54.74 -19.98
C THR A 4 -7.21 55.28 -18.88
N GLN A 5 -8.53 55.11 -19.01
CA GLN A 5 -9.52 55.45 -17.98
C GLN A 5 -9.46 54.40 -16.89
N ILE A 6 -9.26 54.84 -15.64
CA ILE A 6 -9.32 54.03 -14.43
C ILE A 6 -10.78 54.08 -13.93
N CYS A 7 -11.40 52.90 -13.79
CA CYS A 7 -12.74 52.76 -13.15
C CYS A 7 -12.63 53.01 -11.63
N PRO A 8 -13.59 53.69 -11.04
CA PRO A 8 -13.70 53.88 -9.60
C PRO A 8 -14.12 52.56 -8.92
N GLN A 9 -13.46 52.21 -7.82
CA GLN A 9 -13.85 51.11 -6.93
C GLN A 9 -15.10 51.53 -6.16
N GLU A 10 -16.21 50.81 -6.37
CA GLU A 10 -17.40 50.89 -5.53
C GLU A 10 -17.09 50.23 -4.17
N ALA A 11 -17.33 50.99 -3.11
CA ALA A 11 -17.28 50.53 -1.72
C ALA A 11 -18.39 49.49 -1.47
N ALA A 12 -17.99 48.24 -1.13
CA ALA A 12 -18.93 47.20 -0.77
C ALA A 12 -19.66 47.55 0.54
N GLN A 13 -20.97 47.80 0.43
CA GLN A 13 -21.84 47.93 1.59
C GLN A 13 -22.06 46.56 2.22
N GLU A 14 -21.64 46.40 3.47
CA GLU A 14 -21.89 45.20 4.28
C GLU A 14 -23.39 45.00 4.50
N SER A 15 -23.90 43.85 4.10
CA SER A 15 -25.31 43.49 4.30
C SER A 15 -25.59 43.13 5.78
N PRO A 16 -26.77 43.46 6.33
CA PRO A 16 -27.09 43.24 7.77
C PRO A 16 -27.15 41.77 8.21
N ALA A 17 -27.02 40.81 7.28
CA ALA A 17 -27.03 39.38 7.57
C ALA A 17 -25.72 38.84 8.21
N SER A 18 -24.60 39.60 8.15
CA SER A 18 -23.29 39.14 8.71
C SER A 18 -23.19 39.33 10.23
N ALA A 19 -23.98 40.23 10.81
CA ALA A 19 -23.95 40.51 12.25
C ALA A 19 -24.62 39.41 13.10
N SER A 20 -25.63 38.73 12.53
CA SER A 20 -26.37 37.68 13.25
C SER A 20 -25.56 36.41 13.49
N ARG A 21 -24.65 36.05 12.59
CA ARG A 21 -23.78 34.85 12.73
C ARG A 21 -22.69 35.02 13.78
N ARG A 22 -22.18 36.21 13.95
CA ARG A 22 -21.12 36.50 14.99
C ARG A 22 -21.70 36.45 16.40
N ASN A 23 -22.94 36.84 16.60
CA ASN A 23 -23.56 36.83 17.93
C ASN A 23 -24.05 35.46 18.36
N PHE A 24 -24.33 34.54 17.43
CA PHE A 24 -24.72 33.17 17.72
C PHE A 24 -23.55 32.35 18.36
N LEU A 25 -22.30 32.63 17.95
CA LEU A 25 -21.12 31.91 18.48
C LEU A 25 -20.66 32.41 19.86
N ARG A 26 -21.16 33.59 20.32
CA ARG A 26 -20.80 34.13 21.66
C ARG A 26 -21.67 33.59 22.80
N GLY A 27 -22.74 32.87 22.51
CA GLY A 27 -23.66 32.28 23.48
C GLY A 27 -23.52 30.79 23.72
N LEU A 28 -22.61 30.11 23.05
CA LEU A 28 -22.42 28.69 23.27
C LEU A 28 -21.61 28.45 24.57
N PRO A 29 -22.14 27.67 25.53
CA PRO A 29 -21.35 27.28 26.70
C PRO A 29 -20.11 26.50 26.22
N VAL A 30 -18.94 26.90 26.72
CA VAL A 30 -17.71 26.13 26.53
C VAL A 30 -17.91 24.81 27.26
N ILE A 31 -18.36 23.79 26.54
CA ILE A 31 -18.34 22.41 27.03
C ILE A 31 -16.87 22.02 27.04
N THR A 32 -16.24 22.09 28.20
CA THR A 32 -14.97 21.42 28.42
C THR A 32 -15.22 19.94 28.33
N VAL A 33 -15.04 19.36 27.12
CA VAL A 33 -14.92 17.93 26.93
C VAL A 33 -13.66 17.53 27.68
N GLY A 34 -13.83 17.05 28.90
CA GLY A 34 -12.76 16.39 29.63
C GLY A 34 -12.19 15.32 28.71
N ALA A 35 -10.93 15.49 28.31
CA ALA A 35 -10.22 14.54 27.49
C ALA A 35 -10.12 13.21 28.26
N VAL A 36 -11.09 12.34 28.08
CA VAL A 36 -10.91 10.90 28.32
C VAL A 36 -10.17 10.38 27.09
N GLY A 37 -8.96 10.89 26.91
CA GLY A 37 -7.98 10.32 26.02
C GLY A 37 -7.40 9.08 26.69
N ALA A 38 -8.06 7.92 26.56
CA ALA A 38 -7.30 6.70 26.66
C ALA A 38 -6.27 6.74 25.52
N PRO A 39 -4.97 6.72 25.81
CA PRO A 39 -3.98 6.65 24.74
C PRO A 39 -4.24 5.40 23.95
N LEU A 40 -4.57 5.54 22.67
CA LEU A 40 -4.49 4.41 21.75
C LEU A 40 -3.07 3.87 21.89
N PRO A 41 -2.89 2.55 22.07
CA PRO A 41 -1.56 1.99 22.18
C PRO A 41 -0.79 2.37 20.91
N ALA A 42 0.17 3.25 21.06
CA ALA A 42 1.02 3.67 19.96
C ALA A 42 1.74 2.43 19.43
N LEU A 43 1.54 2.10 18.16
CA LEU A 43 2.35 1.10 17.44
C LEU A 43 3.79 1.60 17.26
N ALA A 44 4.08 2.81 17.76
CA ALA A 44 5.37 3.46 17.63
C ALA A 44 6.44 2.66 18.38
N GLY A 45 7.40 2.13 17.61
CA GLY A 45 8.72 1.81 18.11
C GLY A 45 8.82 0.72 19.17
N GLN A 46 8.06 -0.37 19.08
CA GLN A 46 8.36 -1.55 19.91
C GLN A 46 9.71 -2.13 19.45
N SER A 47 10.74 -1.93 20.28
CA SER A 47 12.02 -2.61 20.10
C SER A 47 11.75 -4.12 20.06
N GLY A 48 12.05 -4.77 18.93
CA GLY A 48 11.80 -6.20 18.73
C GLY A 48 10.56 -6.54 17.91
N ALA A 49 9.81 -5.57 17.40
CA ALA A 49 8.72 -5.84 16.47
C ALA A 49 9.24 -6.54 15.20
N ARG A 50 8.43 -7.44 14.65
CA ARG A 50 8.69 -8.13 13.39
C ARG A 50 7.47 -8.00 12.49
N TRP A 51 7.49 -7.00 11.64
CA TRP A 51 6.34 -6.66 10.81
C TRP A 51 6.07 -7.68 9.72
N GLY A 52 4.79 -8.00 9.52
CA GLY A 52 4.31 -8.89 8.48
C GLY A 52 2.92 -8.51 7.99
N MET A 53 2.49 -9.13 6.90
CA MET A 53 1.18 -8.93 6.31
C MET A 53 0.55 -10.27 5.92
N LEU A 54 -0.74 -10.40 6.12
CA LEU A 54 -1.56 -11.47 5.58
C LEU A 54 -2.52 -10.90 4.55
N VAL A 55 -2.63 -11.57 3.40
CA VAL A 55 -3.58 -11.25 2.34
C VAL A 55 -4.57 -12.42 2.20
N ASP A 56 -5.81 -12.21 2.59
CA ASP A 56 -6.89 -13.15 2.34
C ASP A 56 -7.49 -12.87 0.96
N VAL A 57 -7.03 -13.61 -0.04
CA VAL A 57 -7.43 -13.40 -1.45
C VAL A 57 -8.94 -13.61 -1.65
N ARG A 58 -9.59 -14.44 -0.82
CA ARG A 58 -11.03 -14.70 -0.88
C ARG A 58 -11.89 -13.47 -0.57
N LYS A 59 -11.31 -12.52 0.18
CA LYS A 59 -11.95 -11.25 0.54
C LYS A 59 -11.60 -10.11 -0.42
N CYS A 60 -10.63 -10.33 -1.30
CA CYS A 60 -10.24 -9.30 -2.26
C CYS A 60 -11.25 -9.19 -3.39
N ILE A 61 -11.85 -8.04 -3.54
CA ILE A 61 -12.83 -7.74 -4.61
C ILE A 61 -12.20 -7.08 -5.84
N GLY A 62 -10.88 -6.90 -5.88
CA GLY A 62 -10.19 -6.30 -7.02
C GLY A 62 -10.37 -4.79 -7.18
N CYS A 63 -10.87 -4.07 -6.17
CA CYS A 63 -11.27 -2.66 -6.26
C CYS A 63 -10.13 -1.65 -6.45
N GLN A 64 -8.86 -2.06 -6.35
CA GLN A 64 -7.66 -1.22 -6.49
C GLN A 64 -7.51 -0.09 -5.43
N ALA A 65 -8.38 0.03 -4.43
CA ALA A 65 -8.28 1.06 -3.40
C ALA A 65 -6.90 1.07 -2.71
N CYS A 66 -6.34 -0.10 -2.45
CA CYS A 66 -5.00 -0.25 -1.88
C CYS A 66 -3.89 0.28 -2.79
N THR A 67 -4.04 0.19 -4.11
CA THR A 67 -3.10 0.72 -5.10
C THR A 67 -3.14 2.24 -5.10
N ILE A 68 -4.34 2.82 -5.16
CA ILE A 68 -4.55 4.28 -5.15
C ILE A 68 -4.07 4.88 -3.83
N ALA A 69 -4.43 4.29 -2.70
CA ALA A 69 -3.98 4.76 -1.39
C ALA A 69 -2.45 4.73 -1.26
N CYS A 70 -1.80 3.69 -1.80
CA CYS A 70 -0.34 3.60 -1.80
C CYS A 70 0.32 4.66 -2.68
N ILE A 71 -0.28 4.97 -3.85
CA ILE A 71 0.21 6.01 -4.76
C ILE A 71 0.16 7.36 -4.04
N ASN A 72 -0.97 7.72 -3.45
CA ASN A 72 -1.15 9.00 -2.78
C ASN A 72 -0.28 9.14 -1.52
N GLU A 73 -0.20 8.09 -0.69
CA GLU A 73 0.55 8.10 0.56
C GLU A 73 2.07 8.18 0.35
N ASN A 74 2.56 7.58 -0.72
CA ASN A 74 3.99 7.41 -0.94
C ASN A 74 4.51 8.16 -2.18
N GLU A 75 3.71 9.07 -2.74
CA GLU A 75 4.07 9.88 -3.91
C GLU A 75 4.65 9.01 -5.05
N VAL A 76 3.99 7.86 -5.30
CA VAL A 76 4.48 6.92 -6.32
C VAL A 76 4.26 7.53 -7.70
N PRO A 77 5.31 7.63 -8.54
CA PRO A 77 5.20 8.29 -9.84
C PRO A 77 4.28 7.54 -10.78
N GLU A 78 3.70 8.28 -11.72
CA GLU A 78 2.80 7.74 -12.74
C GLU A 78 3.42 6.55 -13.47
N GLY A 79 2.61 5.53 -13.73
CA GLY A 79 3.04 4.29 -14.39
C GLY A 79 3.85 3.33 -13.50
N SER A 80 4.13 3.69 -12.25
CA SER A 80 4.83 2.85 -11.28
C SER A 80 3.91 2.43 -10.13
N PHE A 81 4.22 1.32 -9.49
CA PHE A 81 3.36 0.77 -8.43
C PHE A 81 4.20 0.11 -7.33
N ARG A 82 3.93 0.44 -6.06
CA ARG A 82 4.49 -0.29 -4.90
C ARG A 82 3.62 -1.47 -4.47
N THR A 83 2.32 -1.42 -4.78
CA THR A 83 1.38 -2.53 -4.63
C THR A 83 0.39 -2.51 -5.78
N ILE A 84 0.03 -3.70 -6.24
CA ILE A 84 -0.90 -3.91 -7.37
C ILE A 84 -1.87 -5.01 -7.04
N VAL A 85 -3.02 -5.01 -7.69
CA VAL A 85 -3.93 -6.15 -7.73
C VAL A 85 -3.99 -6.64 -9.16
N SER A 86 -3.31 -7.76 -9.43
CA SER A 86 -3.33 -8.38 -10.76
C SER A 86 -4.61 -9.18 -10.95
N THR A 87 -5.20 -9.07 -12.13
CA THR A 87 -6.39 -9.82 -12.52
C THR A 87 -5.99 -10.87 -13.56
N TYR A 88 -6.34 -12.11 -13.29
CA TYR A 88 -6.08 -13.25 -14.17
C TYR A 88 -7.41 -13.82 -14.65
N SER A 89 -7.54 -14.05 -15.94
CA SER A 89 -8.66 -14.81 -16.49
C SER A 89 -8.30 -16.28 -16.54
N VAL A 90 -9.12 -17.11 -15.90
CA VAL A 90 -8.98 -18.57 -15.98
C VAL A 90 -9.83 -19.05 -17.14
N LYS A 91 -9.17 -19.48 -18.23
CA LYS A 91 -9.83 -20.12 -19.36
C LYS A 91 -10.11 -21.59 -19.03
N GLN A 92 -11.32 -22.01 -19.28
CA GLN A 92 -11.73 -23.40 -19.11
C GLN A 92 -11.37 -24.22 -20.36
N PRO A 93 -10.74 -25.37 -20.19
CA PRO A 93 -10.87 -26.41 -21.22
C PRO A 93 -12.33 -26.90 -21.24
N ALA A 94 -12.94 -26.95 -22.40
CA ALA A 94 -14.37 -27.25 -22.58
C ALA A 94 -14.85 -28.60 -21.99
N ALA A 95 -13.97 -29.42 -21.43
CA ALA A 95 -14.23 -30.79 -20.97
C ALA A 95 -14.20 -30.99 -19.43
N ALA A 96 -13.96 -30.00 -18.61
CA ALA A 96 -13.53 -30.29 -17.24
C ALA A 96 -14.43 -29.77 -16.09
N GLY A 97 -15.64 -29.30 -16.34
CA GLY A 97 -16.58 -28.92 -15.26
C GLY A 97 -16.05 -27.91 -14.21
N GLN A 98 -14.97 -27.21 -14.51
CA GLN A 98 -14.35 -26.21 -13.61
C GLN A 98 -14.92 -24.83 -13.92
N PRO A 99 -15.19 -23.99 -12.90
CA PRO A 99 -15.73 -22.67 -13.13
C PRO A 99 -14.71 -21.80 -13.88
N ALA A 100 -15.11 -21.26 -15.03
CA ALA A 100 -14.43 -20.12 -15.61
C ALA A 100 -14.61 -18.94 -14.68
N GLY A 101 -13.56 -18.13 -14.51
CA GLY A 101 -13.64 -17.00 -13.58
C GLY A 101 -12.47 -16.06 -13.67
N THR A 102 -12.62 -14.97 -12.97
CA THR A 102 -11.56 -13.99 -12.77
C THR A 102 -10.92 -14.22 -11.41
N TYR A 103 -9.61 -14.37 -11.38
CA TYR A 103 -8.81 -14.49 -10.17
C TYR A 103 -8.07 -13.19 -9.92
N VAL A 104 -8.17 -12.65 -8.72
CA VAL A 104 -7.48 -11.42 -8.32
C VAL A 104 -6.36 -11.74 -7.34
N LEU A 105 -5.19 -11.16 -7.57
CA LEU A 105 -4.02 -11.39 -6.72
C LEU A 105 -3.38 -10.06 -6.31
N PRO A 106 -3.59 -9.62 -5.07
CA PRO A 106 -2.85 -8.48 -4.52
C PRO A 106 -1.38 -8.84 -4.34
N ARG A 107 -0.47 -8.01 -4.90
CA ARG A 107 0.98 -8.22 -4.80
C ARG A 107 1.67 -6.95 -4.33
N LEU A 108 2.77 -7.12 -3.62
CA LEU A 108 3.65 -6.05 -3.12
C LEU A 108 5.02 -6.65 -2.76
N CYS A 109 5.96 -5.83 -2.28
CA CYS A 109 7.22 -6.34 -1.74
C CYS A 109 6.97 -7.25 -0.54
N ASN A 110 7.59 -8.42 -0.53
CA ASN A 110 7.40 -9.43 0.51
C ASN A 110 8.23 -9.18 1.78
N HIS A 111 9.06 -8.15 1.83
CA HIS A 111 9.95 -7.87 2.97
C HIS A 111 10.60 -9.14 3.52
N CYS A 112 11.23 -9.89 2.64
CA CYS A 112 11.77 -11.23 2.88
C CYS A 112 12.73 -11.27 4.07
N ASP A 113 12.76 -12.40 4.79
CA ASP A 113 13.79 -12.63 5.81
C ASP A 113 15.15 -12.92 5.18
N ASN A 114 15.16 -13.57 4.01
CA ASN A 114 16.35 -13.80 3.19
C ASN A 114 16.21 -13.06 1.85
N PRO A 115 16.42 -11.73 1.83
CA PRO A 115 16.11 -10.89 0.66
C PRO A 115 17.26 -10.92 -0.37
N PRO A 116 17.08 -11.47 -1.57
CA PRO A 116 18.14 -11.55 -2.59
C PRO A 116 18.54 -10.16 -3.12
N CYS A 117 17.71 -9.16 -2.90
CA CYS A 117 17.97 -7.80 -3.34
C CYS A 117 18.98 -7.02 -2.48
N ILE A 118 19.38 -7.52 -1.30
CA ILE A 118 20.40 -6.89 -0.44
C ILE A 118 21.81 -7.21 -0.93
N PRO A 119 22.21 -8.49 -1.06
CA PRO A 119 23.60 -8.82 -1.42
C PRO A 119 24.01 -8.32 -2.80
N VAL A 120 23.06 -8.07 -3.71
CA VAL A 120 23.36 -7.58 -5.06
C VAL A 120 23.53 -6.06 -5.13
N CYS A 121 23.32 -5.34 -4.03
CA CYS A 121 23.46 -3.88 -4.02
C CYS A 121 24.93 -3.48 -3.84
N PRO A 122 25.60 -2.93 -4.87
CA PRO A 122 27.05 -2.67 -4.82
C PRO A 122 27.40 -1.54 -3.85
N VAL A 123 26.43 -0.66 -3.53
CA VAL A 123 26.63 0.50 -2.65
C VAL A 123 25.96 0.32 -1.28
N GLY A 124 25.39 -0.85 -0.99
CA GLY A 124 24.70 -1.12 0.29
C GLY A 124 23.46 -0.25 0.52
N ALA A 125 22.88 0.33 -0.53
CA ALA A 125 21.68 1.17 -0.41
C ALA A 125 20.43 0.36 -0.03
N THR A 126 20.36 -0.92 -0.38
CA THR A 126 19.27 -1.79 0.07
C THR A 126 19.69 -2.48 1.35
N PHE A 127 18.91 -2.32 2.41
CA PHE A 127 19.21 -2.84 3.74
C PHE A 127 17.96 -3.37 4.43
N LYS A 128 18.17 -4.10 5.52
CA LYS A 128 17.09 -4.60 6.38
C LYS A 128 17.20 -3.95 7.75
N ARG A 129 16.12 -3.35 8.21
CA ARG A 129 15.99 -2.80 9.56
C ARG A 129 15.83 -3.94 10.59
N GLU A 130 16.01 -3.63 11.86
CA GLU A 130 15.84 -4.57 12.98
C GLU A 130 14.41 -5.13 13.06
N ASP A 131 13.39 -4.31 12.78
CA ASP A 131 11.99 -4.71 12.69
C ASP A 131 11.65 -5.53 11.42
N GLY A 132 12.69 -5.78 10.60
CA GLY A 132 12.62 -6.59 9.39
C GLY A 132 12.12 -5.89 8.16
N LEU A 133 11.89 -4.58 8.19
CA LEU A 133 11.61 -3.83 6.98
C LEU A 133 12.82 -3.83 6.06
N VAL A 134 12.64 -4.29 4.83
CA VAL A 134 13.66 -4.13 3.80
C VAL A 134 13.43 -2.79 3.12
N LEU A 135 14.40 -1.90 3.17
CA LEU A 135 14.30 -0.53 2.68
C LEU A 135 15.37 -0.21 1.64
N VAL A 136 15.26 0.96 1.02
CA VAL A 136 16.27 1.54 0.12
C VAL A 136 16.63 2.92 0.64
N ASP A 137 17.90 3.13 0.85
CA ASP A 137 18.46 4.46 1.11
C ASP A 137 18.63 5.17 -0.24
N GLY A 138 17.78 6.17 -0.49
CA GLY A 138 17.78 6.93 -1.74
C GLY A 138 19.07 7.72 -1.97
N ASP A 139 19.74 8.17 -0.91
CA ASP A 139 20.95 8.99 -1.04
C ASP A 139 22.15 8.12 -1.49
N ARG A 140 22.21 6.87 -1.04
CA ARG A 140 23.21 5.90 -1.47
C ARG A 140 22.91 5.24 -2.81
N CYS A 141 21.62 5.17 -3.19
CA CYS A 141 21.21 4.43 -4.37
C CYS A 141 21.72 5.08 -5.66
N VAL A 142 22.41 4.32 -6.50
CA VAL A 142 22.94 4.77 -7.80
C VAL A 142 22.06 4.35 -8.99
N GLY A 143 20.90 3.72 -8.75
CA GLY A 143 19.96 3.37 -9.81
C GLY A 143 20.38 2.21 -10.72
N CYS A 144 21.35 1.38 -10.34
CA CYS A 144 21.91 0.31 -11.17
C CYS A 144 20.94 -0.83 -11.52
N ALA A 145 19.77 -0.90 -10.91
CA ALA A 145 18.70 -1.88 -11.14
C ALA A 145 19.03 -3.35 -10.80
N TYR A 146 20.19 -3.71 -10.25
CA TYR A 146 20.48 -5.11 -9.87
C TYR A 146 19.47 -5.67 -8.88
N CYS A 147 19.03 -4.86 -7.91
CA CYS A 147 18.00 -5.27 -6.96
C CYS A 147 16.61 -5.47 -7.58
N VAL A 148 16.33 -4.81 -8.73
CA VAL A 148 15.10 -5.04 -9.51
C VAL A 148 15.16 -6.41 -10.16
N GLN A 149 16.27 -6.74 -10.82
CA GLN A 149 16.49 -8.03 -11.48
C GLN A 149 16.53 -9.19 -10.48
N ALA A 150 17.11 -8.99 -9.30
CA ALA A 150 17.22 -10.02 -8.27
C ALA A 150 15.88 -10.31 -7.56
N CYS A 151 14.87 -9.47 -7.70
CA CYS A 151 13.60 -9.65 -7.02
C CYS A 151 12.72 -10.68 -7.77
N PRO A 152 12.43 -11.87 -7.21
CA PRO A 152 11.62 -12.86 -7.91
C PRO A 152 10.13 -12.50 -7.98
N TYR A 153 9.73 -11.41 -7.31
CA TYR A 153 8.32 -10.99 -7.17
C TYR A 153 7.95 -9.77 -8.03
N ASP A 154 8.88 -9.23 -8.82
CA ASP A 154 8.70 -8.00 -9.59
C ASP A 154 8.20 -6.83 -8.72
N ALA A 155 8.66 -6.76 -7.47
CA ALA A 155 8.18 -5.81 -6.48
C ALA A 155 9.08 -4.58 -6.35
N ARG A 156 9.98 -4.36 -7.31
CA ARG A 156 10.90 -3.22 -7.38
C ARG A 156 10.91 -2.63 -8.76
N TYR A 157 11.15 -1.33 -8.82
CA TYR A 157 11.30 -0.58 -10.07
C TYR A 157 12.31 0.55 -9.88
N ILE A 158 12.75 1.15 -10.97
CA ILE A 158 13.48 2.40 -10.93
C ILE A 158 12.48 3.53 -11.06
N ASN A 159 12.40 4.36 -10.05
CA ASN A 159 11.59 5.56 -10.04
C ASN A 159 12.17 6.53 -11.10
N HIS A 160 11.39 6.81 -12.13
CA HIS A 160 11.85 7.60 -13.29
C HIS A 160 12.05 9.08 -12.96
N GLN A 161 11.47 9.57 -11.86
CA GLN A 161 11.66 10.96 -11.42
C GLN A 161 12.95 11.14 -10.65
N THR A 162 13.31 10.14 -9.80
CA THR A 162 14.50 10.22 -8.95
C THR A 162 15.70 9.46 -9.49
N GLY A 163 15.50 8.55 -10.45
CA GLY A 163 16.53 7.64 -10.95
C GLY A 163 16.93 6.55 -9.92
N LYS A 164 16.23 6.42 -8.80
CA LYS A 164 16.56 5.51 -7.70
C LYS A 164 15.65 4.27 -7.71
N ALA A 165 16.14 3.18 -7.10
CA ALA A 165 15.30 2.01 -6.89
C ALA A 165 14.19 2.33 -5.86
N ASP A 166 12.96 1.91 -6.17
CA ASP A 166 11.82 2.11 -5.32
C ASP A 166 11.00 0.82 -5.15
N LYS A 167 10.26 0.73 -4.05
CA LYS A 167 9.40 -0.41 -3.70
C LYS A 167 8.53 -0.11 -2.49
N CYS A 168 7.59 -1.00 -2.16
CA CYS A 168 6.82 -0.96 -0.92
C CYS A 168 7.75 -0.93 0.31
N THR A 169 7.49 -0.02 1.25
CA THR A 169 8.22 0.16 2.51
C THR A 169 7.43 -0.33 3.73
N PHE A 170 6.27 -0.99 3.53
CA PHE A 170 5.24 -1.20 4.55
C PHE A 170 4.79 0.11 5.21
N CYS A 171 4.96 1.24 4.51
CA CYS A 171 4.69 2.58 5.05
C CYS A 171 5.39 2.81 6.40
N GLY A 172 6.72 2.56 6.47
CA GLY A 172 7.50 2.66 7.70
C GLY A 172 7.28 3.96 8.46
N HIS A 173 7.12 5.09 7.75
CA HIS A 173 6.79 6.40 8.32
C HIS A 173 5.44 6.40 9.06
N ARG A 174 4.43 5.67 8.56
CA ARG A 174 3.14 5.52 9.24
C ARG A 174 3.26 4.63 10.48
N LEU A 175 4.03 3.54 10.39
CA LEU A 175 4.27 2.65 11.52
C LEU A 175 4.98 3.39 12.66
N GLU A 176 5.93 4.27 12.35
CA GLU A 176 6.60 5.14 13.32
C GLU A 176 5.63 6.13 13.99
N ALA A 177 4.60 6.54 13.27
CA ALA A 177 3.50 7.36 13.80
C ALA A 177 2.39 6.54 14.49
N GLY A 178 2.54 5.22 14.63
CA GLY A 178 1.54 4.35 15.24
C GLY A 178 0.33 4.05 14.35
N LEU A 179 0.44 4.26 13.05
CA LEU A 179 -0.63 4.04 12.06
C LEU A 179 -0.39 2.76 11.26
N LEU A 180 -1.46 2.19 10.75
CA LEU A 180 -1.38 1.07 9.82
C LEU A 180 -0.89 1.54 8.43
N PRO A 181 -0.31 0.64 7.60
CA PRO A 181 -0.03 0.95 6.21
C PRO A 181 -1.28 1.41 5.46
N ALA A 182 -1.18 2.45 4.61
CA ALA A 182 -2.31 3.02 3.91
C ALA A 182 -3.14 1.98 3.13
N CYS A 183 -2.48 1.02 2.48
CA CYS A 183 -3.15 -0.05 1.74
C CYS A 183 -3.91 -1.06 2.62
N VAL A 184 -3.66 -1.07 3.92
CA VAL A 184 -4.40 -1.89 4.90
C VAL A 184 -5.63 -1.14 5.36
N GLU A 185 -5.48 0.13 5.77
CA GLU A 185 -6.60 0.96 6.22
C GLU A 185 -7.68 1.14 5.16
N THR A 186 -7.29 1.31 3.90
CA THR A 186 -8.24 1.50 2.80
C THR A 186 -8.80 0.20 2.22
N CYS A 187 -8.44 -0.96 2.78
CA CYS A 187 -8.90 -2.24 2.25
C CYS A 187 -10.37 -2.50 2.58
N VAL A 188 -11.28 -2.14 1.68
CA VAL A 188 -12.75 -2.23 1.86
C VAL A 188 -13.21 -3.64 2.25
N GLY A 189 -12.64 -4.67 1.62
CA GLY A 189 -12.97 -6.07 1.91
C GLY A 189 -12.28 -6.64 3.15
N GLY A 190 -11.39 -5.90 3.84
CA GLY A 190 -10.58 -6.42 4.94
C GLY A 190 -9.68 -7.59 4.52
N ALA A 191 -9.24 -7.58 3.25
CA ALA A 191 -8.38 -8.63 2.70
C ALA A 191 -6.94 -8.52 3.18
N ARG A 192 -6.49 -7.34 3.62
CA ARG A 192 -5.13 -7.09 4.09
C ARG A 192 -5.12 -6.93 5.60
N ILE A 193 -4.32 -7.73 6.27
CA ILE A 193 -4.14 -7.71 7.72
C ILE A 193 -2.66 -7.51 7.98
N PHE A 194 -2.31 -6.54 8.80
CA PHE A 194 -0.94 -6.18 9.12
C PHE A 194 -0.72 -6.24 10.64
N GLY A 195 0.48 -6.61 11.06
CA GLY A 195 0.80 -6.66 12.48
C GLY A 195 2.21 -7.17 12.77
N ASP A 196 2.48 -7.27 14.06
CA ASP A 196 3.72 -7.83 14.56
C ASP A 196 3.61 -9.36 14.65
N LEU A 197 4.54 -10.05 14.00
CA LEU A 197 4.65 -11.52 14.02
C LEU A 197 5.18 -12.03 15.36
N ASN A 198 5.86 -11.20 16.16
CA ASN A 198 6.37 -11.54 17.48
C ASN A 198 5.30 -11.38 18.56
N ASP A 199 4.22 -10.62 18.31
CA ASP A 199 3.11 -10.50 19.24
C ASP A 199 2.05 -11.58 18.97
N PRO A 200 1.89 -12.59 19.85
CA PRO A 200 0.90 -13.63 19.68
C PRO A 200 -0.55 -13.11 19.79
N LYS A 201 -0.74 -11.92 20.39
CA LYS A 201 -2.05 -11.28 20.52
C LYS A 201 -2.42 -10.45 19.29
N SER A 202 -1.47 -10.17 18.39
CA SER A 202 -1.76 -9.42 17.16
C SER A 202 -2.80 -10.16 16.32
N GLU A 203 -3.64 -9.41 15.60
CA GLU A 203 -4.62 -10.03 14.70
C GLU A 203 -3.91 -10.85 13.62
N LEU A 204 -2.77 -10.38 13.14
CA LEU A 204 -1.96 -11.08 12.16
C LEU A 204 -1.55 -12.47 12.67
N SER A 205 -0.93 -12.55 13.86
CA SER A 205 -0.45 -13.82 14.42
C SER A 205 -1.60 -14.79 14.68
N ARG A 206 -2.73 -14.30 15.21
CA ARG A 206 -3.92 -15.12 15.41
C ARG A 206 -4.47 -15.70 14.11
N ARG A 207 -4.52 -14.88 13.05
CA ARG A 207 -5.01 -15.30 11.72
C ARG A 207 -4.06 -16.29 11.06
N ILE A 208 -2.76 -16.07 11.17
CA ILE A 208 -1.74 -17.00 10.68
C ILE A 208 -1.87 -18.36 11.40
N GLY A 209 -1.97 -18.34 12.73
CA GLY A 209 -2.13 -19.57 13.51
C GLY A 209 -3.42 -20.34 13.17
N ALA A 210 -4.52 -19.63 12.93
CA ALA A 210 -5.80 -20.23 12.54
C ALA A 210 -5.81 -20.75 11.08
N ALA A 211 -4.93 -20.29 10.23
CA ALA A 211 -4.91 -20.64 8.80
C ALA A 211 -4.36 -22.05 8.54
N GLY A 212 -3.49 -22.59 9.40
CA GLY A 212 -2.89 -23.90 9.24
C GLY A 212 -2.33 -24.13 7.83
N ASP A 213 -2.66 -25.25 7.23
CA ASP A 213 -2.18 -25.64 5.89
C ASP A 213 -2.67 -24.74 4.74
N SER A 214 -3.68 -23.91 4.99
CA SER A 214 -4.18 -22.95 4.00
C SER A 214 -3.28 -21.71 3.85
N LEU A 215 -2.33 -21.52 4.78
CA LEU A 215 -1.35 -20.45 4.72
C LEU A 215 -0.32 -20.73 3.64
N LYS A 216 -0.16 -19.82 2.71
CA LYS A 216 0.78 -19.94 1.60
C LYS A 216 1.64 -18.68 1.49
N VAL A 217 2.71 -18.80 0.75
CA VAL A 217 3.55 -17.67 0.30
C VAL A 217 3.70 -17.74 -1.20
N LEU A 218 4.04 -16.62 -1.83
CA LEU A 218 4.35 -16.61 -3.25
C LEU A 218 5.76 -17.19 -3.48
N LYS A 219 5.90 -18.00 -4.53
CA LYS A 219 7.18 -18.56 -5.01
C LYS A 219 8.04 -19.15 -3.86
N PRO A 220 7.54 -20.12 -3.09
CA PRO A 220 8.26 -20.70 -1.96
C PRO A 220 9.59 -21.35 -2.38
N GLU A 221 9.68 -21.83 -3.62
CA GLU A 221 10.88 -22.44 -4.23
C GLU A 221 12.09 -21.47 -4.30
N GLN A 222 11.84 -20.14 -4.20
CA GLN A 222 12.90 -19.14 -4.22
C GLN A 222 13.66 -19.01 -2.89
N GLY A 223 13.22 -19.68 -1.82
CA GLY A 223 13.89 -19.71 -0.52
C GLY A 223 14.04 -18.35 0.19
N THR A 224 13.30 -17.34 -0.24
CA THR A 224 13.44 -15.95 0.24
C THR A 224 12.81 -15.70 1.60
N LYS A 225 12.01 -16.64 2.13
CA LYS A 225 11.26 -16.51 3.39
C LYS A 225 10.42 -15.23 3.46
N PRO A 226 9.35 -15.14 2.65
CA PRO A 226 8.45 -13.97 2.62
C PRO A 226 7.80 -13.70 3.97
N ARG A 227 7.57 -12.39 4.28
CA ARG A 227 6.73 -11.93 5.41
C ARG A 227 5.35 -11.47 4.96
N VAL A 228 5.02 -11.66 3.70
CA VAL A 228 3.66 -11.53 3.18
C VAL A 228 3.12 -12.92 2.96
N PHE A 229 2.08 -13.22 3.71
CA PHE A 229 1.40 -14.52 3.70
C PHE A 229 0.08 -14.40 2.95
N TYR A 230 -0.42 -15.51 2.46
CA TYR A 230 -1.65 -15.57 1.68
C TYR A 230 -2.56 -16.68 2.18
N ILE A 231 -3.87 -16.42 2.18
CA ILE A 231 -4.93 -17.40 2.32
C ILE A 231 -5.80 -17.35 1.06
N GLY A 232 -6.23 -18.51 0.57
CA GLY A 232 -7.07 -18.61 -0.63
C GLY A 232 -6.29 -18.55 -1.94
N LEU A 233 -4.97 -18.77 -1.92
CA LEU A 233 -4.24 -19.12 -3.14
C LEU A 233 -4.67 -20.51 -3.56
N ASP A 234 -5.58 -20.55 -4.53
CA ASP A 234 -6.17 -21.81 -4.97
C ASP A 234 -5.21 -22.54 -5.92
N GLN A 235 -4.68 -23.67 -5.47
CA GLN A 235 -3.79 -24.50 -6.27
C GLN A 235 -4.49 -25.07 -7.53
N ARG A 236 -5.83 -25.09 -7.57
CA ARG A 236 -6.58 -25.52 -8.76
C ARG A 236 -6.28 -24.65 -9.98
N PHE A 237 -5.81 -23.43 -9.79
CA PHE A 237 -5.43 -22.53 -10.87
C PHE A 237 -3.95 -22.57 -11.23
N GLN A 238 -3.14 -23.31 -10.48
CA GLN A 238 -1.71 -23.42 -10.77
C GLN A 238 -1.50 -24.08 -12.14
N GLY A 239 -0.77 -23.41 -13.02
CA GLY A 239 -0.54 -23.87 -14.40
C GLY A 239 -1.74 -23.71 -15.35
N LYS A 240 -2.89 -23.20 -14.88
CA LYS A 240 -4.10 -22.97 -15.69
C LYS A 240 -4.37 -21.50 -15.96
N VAL A 241 -3.60 -20.61 -15.36
CA VAL A 241 -3.68 -19.18 -15.60
C VAL A 241 -2.83 -18.85 -16.82
N GLU A 242 -3.48 -18.51 -17.92
CA GLU A 242 -2.79 -18.04 -19.12
C GLU A 242 -2.63 -16.50 -19.07
N GLY A 243 -1.46 -16.04 -19.48
CA GLY A 243 -1.14 -14.63 -19.64
C GLY A 243 -0.56 -13.95 -18.40
N GLN A 244 -0.04 -12.76 -18.61
CA GLN A 244 0.36 -11.86 -17.52
C GLN A 244 -0.89 -11.23 -16.92
N GLY A 245 -0.92 -11.08 -15.58
CA GLY A 245 -1.99 -10.36 -14.92
C GLY A 245 -2.13 -8.95 -15.50
N ALA A 246 -3.34 -8.58 -15.89
CA ALA A 246 -3.58 -7.22 -16.34
C ALA A 246 -3.28 -6.25 -15.19
N LEU A 247 -2.40 -5.30 -15.46
CA LEU A 247 -2.17 -4.17 -14.55
C LEU A 247 -3.30 -3.17 -14.75
N TRP A 248 -3.86 -2.71 -13.64
CA TRP A 248 -4.75 -1.57 -13.71
C TRP A 248 -3.99 -0.34 -14.21
N LYS A 249 -4.50 0.25 -15.27
CA LYS A 249 -4.03 1.55 -15.75
C LYS A 249 -5.17 2.53 -15.51
N PRO A 250 -4.95 3.65 -14.80
CA PRO A 250 -5.96 4.69 -14.73
C PRO A 250 -6.22 5.18 -16.16
N GLU A 251 -7.46 5.10 -16.62
CA GLU A 251 -7.86 5.78 -17.84
C GLU A 251 -7.81 7.27 -17.53
N LEU A 252 -6.77 7.94 -18.01
CA LEU A 252 -6.72 9.40 -18.01
C LEU A 252 -7.80 9.86 -18.99
N HIS A 253 -8.91 10.37 -18.48
CA HIS A 253 -9.92 10.99 -19.31
C HIS A 253 -9.28 12.09 -20.15
N GLY A 254 -9.08 11.86 -21.43
CA GLY A 254 -8.62 12.87 -22.38
C GLY A 254 -7.56 12.48 -23.39
N GLY A 255 -7.02 11.28 -23.38
CA GLY A 255 -6.13 10.81 -24.44
C GLY A 255 -6.93 10.38 -25.67
N LYS A 256 -7.23 11.32 -26.60
CA LYS A 256 -7.56 10.95 -27.96
C LYS A 256 -6.31 10.36 -28.58
N SER A 257 -6.37 9.10 -29.00
CA SER A 257 -5.43 8.42 -29.88
C SER A 257 -5.22 9.17 -31.18
#